data_d5afcc5c6ba67ae51d742dc441b9cf03
#
_entry.id   d5afcc5c6ba67ae51d742dc441b9cf03
#
_cell.length_a   1.000
_cell.length_b   1.000
_cell.length_c   1.000
_cell.angle_alpha   90.00
_cell.angle_beta   90.00
_cell.angle_gamma   90.00
#
_symmetry.space_group_name_H-M   'P 1'
#
loop_
_entity.id
_entity.type
_entity.pdbx_description
1 polymer ?
#
loop_
_entity_poly.entity_id
_entity_poly.type
_entity_poly.pdbx_seq_one_letter_code
_entity_poly.pdbx_strand_id
1 'polypeptide(L)'
;MLAAAYYRELYLQQKQGADIQIFGSEYADNMSADLLNGLGFTMVVNDMFYPMQSFTSANTKHRKDRGYMFEQLLNENTGNVFDKTLGAYADAEYAMKIPMIIFTPTIINDERKLYIATQPVSYLAQPVSRSAHFTAPEIDGVDAHQLLGADANNMHFTSVLRMNCTFPYILPLVHLPTEPEIQVMDAGVRDNYGIQTS
;
A
#
# COMPACT_ATOMS: atom_id res chain seq x y z
N MET A 1 5.12 -8.36 3.24
CA MET A 1 4.74 -6.98 3.58
C MET A 1 3.53 -6.92 4.51
N LEU A 2 2.36 -7.48 4.16
CA LEU A 2 1.14 -7.45 4.97
C LEU A 2 1.37 -7.94 6.41
N ALA A 3 1.98 -9.12 6.58
CA ALA A 3 2.31 -9.67 7.89
C ALA A 3 3.22 -8.73 8.72
N ALA A 4 4.19 -8.08 8.09
CA ALA A 4 5.05 -7.11 8.76
C ALA A 4 4.29 -5.85 9.20
N ALA A 5 3.38 -5.36 8.37
CA ALA A 5 2.53 -4.21 8.70
C ALA A 5 1.59 -4.53 9.87
N TYR A 6 0.99 -5.73 9.88
CA TYR A 6 0.13 -6.18 10.96
C TYR A 6 0.91 -6.39 12.26
N TYR A 7 2.05 -7.05 12.20
CA TYR A 7 2.96 -7.19 13.34
C TYR A 7 3.33 -5.82 13.93
N ARG A 8 3.71 -4.85 13.07
CA ARG A 8 4.06 -3.50 13.49
C ARG A 8 2.91 -2.80 14.22
N GLU A 9 1.70 -2.96 13.71
CA GLU A 9 0.51 -2.37 14.32
C GLU A 9 0.24 -2.96 15.72
N LEU A 10 0.25 -4.29 15.84
CA LEU A 10 0.08 -4.96 17.12
C LEU A 10 1.16 -4.58 18.13
N TYR A 11 2.41 -4.46 17.67
CA TYR A 11 3.52 -3.99 18.51
C TYR A 11 3.30 -2.56 19.00
N LEU A 12 2.79 -1.67 18.15
CA LEU A 12 2.47 -0.29 18.55
C LEU A 12 1.37 -0.28 19.61
N GLN A 13 0.30 -1.05 19.43
CA GLN A 13 -0.80 -1.16 20.40
C GLN A 13 -0.32 -1.73 21.74
N GLN A 14 0.54 -2.75 21.72
CA GLN A 14 1.15 -3.29 22.93
C GLN A 14 1.99 -2.23 23.67
N LYS A 15 2.77 -1.43 22.93
CA LYS A 15 3.53 -0.30 23.50
C LYS A 15 2.65 0.79 24.10
N GLN A 16 1.41 0.92 23.62
CA GLN A 16 0.40 1.83 24.15
C GLN A 16 -0.37 1.26 25.36
N GLY A 17 -0.05 0.03 25.78
CA GLY A 17 -0.62 -0.62 26.96
C GLY A 17 -1.76 -1.59 26.68
N ALA A 18 -2.01 -1.94 25.41
CA ALA A 18 -2.96 -3.00 25.09
C ALA A 18 -2.41 -4.37 25.48
N ASP A 19 -3.26 -5.22 26.07
CA ASP A 19 -2.91 -6.60 26.42
C ASP A 19 -3.02 -7.50 25.16
N ILE A 20 -1.99 -7.45 24.33
CA ILE A 20 -1.94 -8.18 23.07
C ILE A 20 -0.77 -9.15 23.07
N GLN A 21 -1.06 -10.40 22.74
CA GLN A 21 -0.03 -11.44 22.51
C GLN A 21 0.33 -11.46 21.01
N ILE A 22 1.37 -10.72 20.64
CA ILE A 22 1.77 -10.52 19.23
C ILE A 22 2.05 -11.86 18.51
N PHE A 23 2.55 -12.88 19.23
CA PHE A 23 2.81 -14.22 18.68
C PHE A 23 1.74 -15.24 19.09
N GLY A 24 0.55 -14.79 19.47
CA GLY A 24 -0.58 -15.66 19.79
C GLY A 24 -1.22 -16.29 18.54
N SER A 25 -2.14 -17.23 18.77
CA SER A 25 -2.92 -17.86 17.69
C SER A 25 -3.72 -16.83 16.88
N GLU A 26 -4.21 -15.79 17.52
CA GLU A 26 -4.99 -14.71 16.87
C GLU A 26 -4.23 -14.06 15.71
N TYR A 27 -2.93 -13.79 15.86
CA TYR A 27 -2.12 -13.28 14.76
C TYR A 27 -2.09 -14.23 13.57
N ALA A 28 -1.89 -15.52 13.83
CA ALA A 28 -1.84 -16.53 12.78
C ALA A 28 -3.21 -16.72 12.12
N ASP A 29 -4.29 -16.75 12.92
CA ASP A 29 -5.66 -16.90 12.45
C ASP A 29 -6.06 -15.73 11.55
N ASN A 30 -5.81 -14.50 11.98
CA ASN A 30 -6.12 -13.29 11.22
C ASN A 30 -5.31 -13.21 9.90
N MET A 31 -4.03 -13.63 9.94
CA MET A 31 -3.19 -13.64 8.74
C MET A 31 -3.49 -14.78 7.77
N SER A 32 -4.08 -15.87 8.26
CA SER A 32 -4.54 -17.01 7.44
C SER A 32 -5.98 -16.89 6.99
N ALA A 33 -6.71 -15.85 7.45
CA ALA A 33 -8.09 -15.64 7.07
C ALA A 33 -8.24 -15.41 5.57
N ASP A 34 -9.33 -15.95 5.02
CA ASP A 34 -9.55 -15.99 3.58
C ASP A 34 -9.78 -14.60 2.98
N LEU A 35 -8.92 -14.23 2.04
CA LEU A 35 -9.05 -13.03 1.22
C LEU A 35 -9.57 -13.33 -0.19
N LEU A 36 -9.51 -14.59 -0.65
CA LEU A 36 -9.71 -14.93 -2.05
C LEU A 36 -11.17 -15.23 -2.39
N ASN A 37 -11.95 -15.84 -1.49
CA ASN A 37 -13.35 -16.15 -1.76
C ASN A 37 -14.19 -14.89 -2.00
N GLY A 38 -13.99 -13.84 -1.19
CA GLY A 38 -14.65 -12.56 -1.38
C GLY A 38 -14.26 -11.88 -2.69
N LEU A 39 -12.99 -11.97 -3.08
CA LEU A 39 -12.51 -11.46 -4.36
C LEU A 39 -13.10 -12.22 -5.55
N GLY A 40 -13.14 -13.57 -5.46
CA GLY A 40 -13.75 -14.41 -6.49
C GLY A 40 -15.23 -14.11 -6.68
N PHE A 41 -15.99 -13.98 -5.58
CA PHE A 41 -17.38 -13.58 -5.63
C PHE A 41 -17.57 -12.22 -6.29
N THR A 42 -16.77 -11.22 -5.88
CA THR A 42 -16.85 -9.86 -6.44
C THR A 42 -16.49 -9.83 -7.92
N MET A 43 -15.51 -10.63 -8.35
CA MET A 43 -15.14 -10.77 -9.75
C MET A 43 -16.32 -11.27 -10.59
N VAL A 44 -17.01 -12.30 -10.11
CA VAL A 44 -18.14 -12.89 -10.86
C VAL A 44 -19.38 -12.01 -10.79
N VAL A 45 -19.73 -11.49 -9.62
CA VAL A 45 -21.01 -10.77 -9.43
C VAL A 45 -20.90 -9.29 -9.79
N ASN A 46 -19.92 -8.59 -9.21
CA ASN A 46 -19.85 -7.14 -9.38
C ASN A 46 -19.18 -6.73 -10.69
N ASP A 47 -18.02 -7.32 -11.00
CA ASP A 47 -17.25 -6.89 -12.18
C ASP A 47 -17.93 -7.36 -13.48
N MET A 48 -18.56 -8.55 -13.46
CA MET A 48 -19.18 -9.14 -14.67
C MET A 48 -20.64 -8.71 -14.85
N PHE A 49 -21.45 -8.66 -13.78
CA PHE A 49 -22.88 -8.38 -13.88
C PHE A 49 -23.27 -6.97 -13.42
N TYR A 50 -22.53 -6.35 -12.51
CA TYR A 50 -22.83 -5.02 -11.95
C TYR A 50 -21.61 -4.08 -11.95
N PRO A 51 -20.99 -3.82 -13.11
CA PRO A 51 -19.69 -3.11 -13.18
C PRO A 51 -19.73 -1.63 -12.73
N MET A 52 -20.91 -1.08 -12.41
CA MET A 52 -21.08 0.35 -12.16
C MET A 52 -21.43 0.71 -10.71
N GLN A 53 -21.26 -0.20 -9.75
CA GLN A 53 -21.48 0.17 -8.36
C GLN A 53 -20.38 1.10 -7.87
N SER A 54 -20.78 2.28 -7.39
CA SER A 54 -19.88 3.28 -6.84
C SER A 54 -20.48 3.91 -5.60
N PHE A 55 -19.64 4.45 -4.74
CA PHE A 55 -20.03 5.26 -3.61
C PHE A 55 -19.16 6.53 -3.58
N THR A 56 -19.64 7.56 -2.90
CA THR A 56 -18.90 8.81 -2.72
C THR A 56 -18.45 8.91 -1.28
N SER A 57 -17.16 9.09 -1.06
CA SER A 57 -16.56 9.34 0.23
C SER A 57 -15.59 10.52 0.11
N ALA A 58 -15.63 11.45 1.08
CA ALA A 58 -14.78 12.64 1.10
C ALA A 58 -14.74 13.40 -0.24
N ASN A 59 -15.89 13.55 -0.91
CA ASN A 59 -16.04 14.21 -2.22
C ASN A 59 -15.42 13.47 -3.42
N THR A 60 -14.90 12.25 -3.23
CA THR A 60 -14.34 11.41 -4.28
C THR A 60 -15.23 10.22 -4.55
N LYS A 61 -15.45 9.92 -5.85
CA LYS A 61 -16.25 8.77 -6.28
C LYS A 61 -15.35 7.52 -6.33
N HIS A 62 -15.68 6.53 -5.51
CA HIS A 62 -14.99 5.26 -5.45
C HIS A 62 -15.81 4.15 -6.11
N ARG A 63 -15.16 3.23 -6.79
CA ARG A 63 -15.79 2.03 -7.33
C ARG A 63 -15.82 0.94 -6.26
N LYS A 64 -16.94 0.20 -6.18
CA LYS A 64 -17.02 -1.03 -5.39
C LYS A 64 -16.56 -2.21 -6.24
N ASP A 65 -15.27 -2.22 -6.56
CA ASP A 65 -14.63 -3.28 -7.33
C ASP A 65 -13.91 -4.29 -6.42
N ARG A 66 -13.20 -5.23 -7.02
CA ARG A 66 -12.36 -6.20 -6.30
C ARG A 66 -11.32 -5.55 -5.39
N GLY A 67 -10.80 -4.39 -5.79
CA GLY A 67 -9.84 -3.65 -4.98
C GLY A 67 -10.45 -3.14 -3.67
N TYR A 68 -11.64 -2.58 -3.74
CA TYR A 68 -12.39 -2.16 -2.56
C TYR A 68 -12.72 -3.36 -1.65
N MET A 69 -13.18 -4.48 -2.23
CA MET A 69 -13.45 -5.69 -1.46
C MET A 69 -12.20 -6.22 -0.77
N PHE A 70 -11.05 -6.21 -1.45
CA PHE A 70 -9.77 -6.60 -0.85
C PHE A 70 -9.43 -5.75 0.38
N GLU A 71 -9.57 -4.42 0.28
CA GLU A 71 -9.29 -3.51 1.38
C GLU A 71 -10.25 -3.75 2.57
N GLN A 72 -11.53 -4.02 2.30
CA GLN A 72 -12.51 -4.32 3.33
C GLN A 72 -12.21 -5.64 4.05
N LEU A 73 -11.99 -6.73 3.30
CA LEU A 73 -11.65 -8.04 3.86
C LEU A 73 -10.35 -7.99 4.65
N LEU A 74 -9.34 -7.28 4.13
CA LEU A 74 -8.08 -7.10 4.83
C LEU A 74 -8.28 -6.42 6.18
N ASN A 75 -9.10 -5.37 6.20
CA ASN A 75 -9.37 -4.63 7.41
C ASN A 75 -10.20 -5.47 8.41
N GLU A 76 -11.26 -6.15 7.94
CA GLU A 76 -12.06 -7.05 8.75
C GLU A 76 -11.23 -8.19 9.36
N ASN A 77 -10.42 -8.87 8.54
CA ASN A 77 -9.57 -9.99 8.98
C ASN A 77 -8.53 -9.58 10.02
N THR A 78 -8.15 -8.31 10.05
CA THR A 78 -7.19 -7.77 11.03
C THR A 78 -7.86 -7.03 12.19
N GLY A 79 -9.18 -7.18 12.38
CA GLY A 79 -9.92 -6.52 13.45
C GLY A 79 -10.03 -5.00 13.27
N ASN A 80 -10.04 -4.52 12.03
CA ASN A 80 -10.12 -3.10 11.64
C ASN A 80 -8.95 -2.22 12.12
N VAL A 81 -7.80 -2.82 12.43
CA VAL A 81 -6.64 -2.05 12.94
C VAL A 81 -6.01 -1.15 11.87
N PHE A 82 -6.29 -1.41 10.61
CA PHE A 82 -5.79 -0.64 9.46
C PHE A 82 -6.76 0.46 8.97
N ASP A 83 -7.90 0.65 9.64
CA ASP A 83 -8.85 1.73 9.31
C ASP A 83 -8.30 3.08 9.79
N LYS A 84 -7.24 3.50 9.16
CA LYS A 84 -6.53 4.75 9.42
C LYS A 84 -5.75 5.21 8.20
N THR A 85 -5.29 6.46 8.23
CA THR A 85 -4.41 7.00 7.19
C THR A 85 -2.96 6.59 7.39
N LEU A 86 -2.16 6.69 6.33
CA LEU A 86 -0.71 6.50 6.40
C LEU A 86 -0.08 7.42 7.47
N GLY A 87 -0.49 8.69 7.49
CA GLY A 87 0.02 9.69 8.43
C GLY A 87 -0.24 9.40 9.90
N ALA A 88 -1.20 8.51 10.23
CA ALA A 88 -1.45 8.12 11.62
C ALA A 88 -0.25 7.43 12.30
N TYR A 89 0.70 6.95 11.52
CA TYR A 89 1.93 6.33 12.03
C TYR A 89 3.09 7.31 12.17
N ALA A 90 3.00 8.51 11.59
CA ALA A 90 4.12 9.45 11.48
C ALA A 90 4.77 9.78 12.82
N ASP A 91 3.98 10.11 13.85
CA ASP A 91 4.49 10.46 15.18
C ASP A 91 5.19 9.27 15.86
N ALA A 92 4.66 8.05 15.70
CA ALA A 92 5.23 6.87 16.30
C ALA A 92 6.57 6.46 15.62
N GLU A 93 6.64 6.62 14.31
CA GLU A 93 7.86 6.41 13.51
C GLU A 93 8.91 7.48 13.82
N TYR A 94 8.51 8.76 13.86
CA TYR A 94 9.40 9.86 14.20
C TYR A 94 9.98 9.70 15.61
N ALA A 95 9.17 9.26 16.57
CA ALA A 95 9.60 8.98 17.94
C ALA A 95 10.37 7.64 18.08
N MET A 96 10.68 6.96 16.98
CA MET A 96 11.38 5.65 16.94
C MET A 96 10.70 4.56 17.77
N LYS A 97 9.39 4.63 17.97
CA LYS A 97 8.61 3.61 18.68
C LYS A 97 8.35 2.39 17.81
N ILE A 98 8.26 2.60 16.51
CA ILE A 98 8.08 1.58 15.48
C ILE A 98 8.98 1.88 14.27
N PRO A 99 9.38 0.87 13.50
CA PRO A 99 10.13 1.11 12.27
C PRO A 99 9.25 1.77 11.21
N MET A 100 9.83 2.67 10.41
CA MET A 100 9.19 3.19 9.21
C MET A 100 9.06 2.08 8.16
N ILE A 101 7.90 2.01 7.50
CA ILE A 101 7.71 1.17 6.33
C ILE A 101 7.77 2.05 5.08
N ILE A 102 8.59 1.64 4.12
CA ILE A 102 8.65 2.24 2.79
C ILE A 102 8.00 1.28 1.82
N PHE A 103 6.90 1.72 1.22
CA PHE A 103 6.19 0.98 0.19
C PHE A 103 6.73 1.38 -1.18
N THR A 104 6.85 0.41 -2.08
CA THR A 104 7.49 0.62 -3.39
C THR A 104 6.68 0.03 -4.54
N PRO A 105 5.37 0.37 -4.68
CA PRO A 105 4.62 -0.09 -5.84
C PRO A 105 5.25 0.43 -7.13
N THR A 106 5.00 -0.28 -8.23
CA THR A 106 5.54 0.06 -9.54
C THR A 106 4.57 1.00 -10.28
N ILE A 107 5.05 2.12 -10.79
CA ILE A 107 4.34 3.01 -11.71
C ILE A 107 4.32 2.32 -13.09
N ILE A 108 3.12 2.11 -13.65
CA ILE A 108 2.98 1.43 -14.95
C ILE A 108 3.40 2.34 -16.11
N ASN A 109 3.16 3.64 -15.96
CA ASN A 109 3.39 4.62 -17.03
C ASN A 109 4.85 4.65 -17.53
N ASP A 110 5.81 4.39 -16.64
CA ASP A 110 7.24 4.54 -16.93
C ASP A 110 8.12 3.52 -16.19
N GLU A 111 7.52 2.54 -15.55
CA GLU A 111 8.18 1.45 -14.83
C GLU A 111 9.06 1.89 -13.64
N ARG A 112 8.93 3.13 -13.15
CA ARG A 112 9.62 3.60 -11.96
C ARG A 112 8.94 3.11 -10.68
N LYS A 113 9.70 3.11 -9.57
CA LYS A 113 9.15 2.87 -8.24
C LYS A 113 8.41 4.11 -7.74
N LEU A 114 7.29 3.92 -7.07
CA LEU A 114 6.67 4.97 -6.27
C LEU A 114 7.03 4.74 -4.81
N TYR A 115 7.84 5.60 -4.23
CA TYR A 115 8.18 5.51 -2.81
C TYR A 115 7.07 6.15 -1.98
N ILE A 116 6.40 5.36 -1.14
CA ILE A 116 5.34 5.81 -0.23
C ILE A 116 5.79 5.54 1.20
N ALA A 117 5.93 6.59 1.99
CA ALA A 117 6.26 6.52 3.41
C ALA A 117 5.58 7.67 4.15
N THR A 118 5.57 7.64 5.48
CA THR A 118 5.02 8.73 6.30
C THR A 118 5.82 10.02 6.21
N GLN A 119 7.10 9.90 5.83
CA GLN A 119 8.03 11.02 5.68
C GLN A 119 8.60 11.05 4.26
N PRO A 120 9.03 12.23 3.77
CA PRO A 120 9.68 12.31 2.46
C PRO A 120 10.94 11.44 2.39
N VAL A 121 11.01 10.61 1.36
CA VAL A 121 12.11 9.66 1.11
C VAL A 121 12.76 9.88 -0.26
N SER A 122 12.72 11.11 -0.76
CA SER A 122 13.24 11.51 -2.07
C SER A 122 14.71 11.16 -2.27
N TYR A 123 15.47 10.99 -1.20
CA TYR A 123 16.87 10.56 -1.26
C TYR A 123 17.04 9.13 -1.80
N LEU A 124 15.99 8.30 -1.78
CA LEU A 124 15.99 6.96 -2.37
C LEU A 124 15.80 7.00 -3.89
N ALA A 125 15.22 8.08 -4.42
CA ALA A 125 14.97 8.27 -5.84
C ALA A 125 16.22 8.73 -6.62
N GLN A 126 17.42 8.58 -6.05
CA GLN A 126 18.66 9.02 -6.67
C GLN A 126 18.98 8.19 -7.91
N PRO A 127 19.63 8.80 -8.93
CA PRO A 127 20.03 8.08 -10.12
C PRO A 127 21.01 6.97 -9.75
N VAL A 128 20.69 5.76 -10.14
CA VAL A 128 21.63 4.64 -10.02
C VAL A 128 22.76 4.87 -11.03
N SER A 129 23.92 5.28 -10.53
CA SER A 129 25.15 5.36 -11.34
C SER A 129 25.58 3.94 -11.73
N ARG A 130 24.91 3.36 -12.73
CA ARG A 130 25.30 2.09 -13.33
C ARG A 130 26.15 2.37 -14.54
N SER A 131 27.49 2.27 -14.36
CA SER A 131 28.54 2.23 -15.37
C SER A 131 28.68 3.44 -16.33
N ALA A 132 29.92 3.68 -16.73
CA ALA A 132 30.40 4.78 -17.56
C ALA A 132 29.82 4.86 -19.01
N HIS A 133 28.80 4.07 -19.33
CA HIS A 133 28.22 4.02 -20.68
C HIS A 133 26.79 4.59 -20.79
N PHE A 134 26.17 5.05 -19.70
CA PHE A 134 24.86 5.69 -19.77
C PHE A 134 25.00 7.22 -19.78
N THR A 135 24.46 7.83 -20.84
CA THR A 135 24.56 9.27 -21.10
C THR A 135 23.58 10.14 -20.30
N ALA A 136 22.66 9.54 -19.55
CA ALA A 136 21.75 10.27 -18.67
C ALA A 136 21.52 9.49 -17.36
N PRO A 137 21.50 10.16 -16.20
CA PRO A 137 21.12 9.50 -14.93
C PRO A 137 19.62 9.14 -14.99
N GLU A 138 19.32 7.86 -14.96
CA GLU A 138 17.96 7.37 -14.87
C GLU A 138 17.50 7.43 -13.41
N ILE A 139 16.42 8.17 -13.15
CA ILE A 139 15.80 8.25 -11.81
C ILE A 139 15.01 6.97 -11.59
N ASP A 140 15.40 6.18 -10.59
CA ASP A 140 14.81 4.86 -10.32
C ASP A 140 13.38 4.93 -9.74
N GLY A 141 12.99 6.04 -9.14
CA GLY A 141 11.68 6.19 -8.52
C GLY A 141 11.26 7.63 -8.25
N VAL A 142 10.07 7.77 -7.76
CA VAL A 142 9.44 9.05 -7.41
C VAL A 142 8.90 8.96 -5.98
N ASP A 143 9.07 10.01 -5.20
CA ASP A 143 8.52 10.12 -3.86
C ASP A 143 7.05 10.58 -3.91
N ALA A 144 6.16 9.88 -3.23
CA ALA A 144 4.75 10.24 -3.15
C ALA A 144 4.52 11.64 -2.57
N HIS A 145 5.38 12.11 -1.67
CA HIS A 145 5.31 13.47 -1.15
C HIS A 145 5.66 14.53 -2.20
N GLN A 146 6.45 14.19 -3.21
CA GLN A 146 6.70 15.10 -4.34
C GLN A 146 5.52 15.18 -5.31
N LEU A 147 4.76 14.09 -5.45
CA LEU A 147 3.59 14.02 -6.34
C LEU A 147 2.33 14.59 -5.70
N LEU A 148 2.07 14.26 -4.45
CA LEU A 148 0.80 14.52 -3.75
C LEU A 148 0.96 15.58 -2.63
N GLY A 149 2.17 16.01 -2.32
CA GLY A 149 2.42 16.94 -1.22
C GLY A 149 1.93 16.39 0.13
N ALA A 150 1.17 17.20 0.85
CA ALA A 150 0.59 16.83 2.15
C ALA A 150 -0.45 15.69 2.06
N ASP A 151 -1.08 15.51 0.89
CA ASP A 151 -2.11 14.47 0.68
C ASP A 151 -1.51 13.06 0.66
N ALA A 152 -0.20 12.91 0.51
CA ALA A 152 0.47 11.61 0.64
C ALA A 152 0.14 10.92 1.97
N ASN A 153 0.10 11.66 3.07
CA ASN A 153 -0.22 11.15 4.40
C ASN A 153 -1.73 10.93 4.63
N ASN A 154 -2.59 11.48 3.77
CA ASN A 154 -4.04 11.30 3.85
C ASN A 154 -4.52 9.99 3.17
N MET A 155 -3.65 9.29 2.46
CA MET A 155 -3.99 8.00 1.85
C MET A 155 -4.40 6.98 2.93
N HIS A 156 -5.47 6.23 2.67
CA HIS A 156 -5.84 5.11 3.54
C HIS A 156 -4.73 4.06 3.56
N PHE A 157 -4.40 3.56 4.74
CA PHE A 157 -3.31 2.60 4.89
C PHE A 157 -3.59 1.28 4.16
N THR A 158 -4.85 0.83 4.14
CA THR A 158 -5.29 -0.33 3.35
C THR A 158 -5.07 -0.14 1.85
N SER A 159 -5.31 1.07 1.33
CA SER A 159 -5.06 1.39 -0.08
C SER A 159 -3.55 1.36 -0.41
N VAL A 160 -2.72 1.86 0.49
CA VAL A 160 -1.25 1.78 0.33
C VAL A 160 -0.77 0.32 0.35
N LEU A 161 -1.30 -0.51 1.25
CA LEU A 161 -1.03 -1.95 1.26
C LEU A 161 -1.48 -2.61 -0.04
N ARG A 162 -2.68 -2.28 -0.53
CA ARG A 162 -3.21 -2.80 -1.79
C ARG A 162 -2.33 -2.45 -2.97
N MET A 163 -1.84 -1.22 -3.10
CA MET A 163 -0.94 -0.80 -4.18
C MET A 163 0.26 -1.75 -4.31
N ASN A 164 0.79 -2.24 -3.20
CA ASN A 164 1.93 -3.15 -3.18
C ASN A 164 1.57 -4.63 -3.41
N CYS A 165 0.27 -4.96 -3.45
CA CYS A 165 -0.24 -6.32 -3.63
C CYS A 165 -1.14 -6.43 -4.88
N THR A 166 -1.24 -5.38 -5.69
CA THR A 166 -2.09 -5.34 -6.89
C THR A 166 -1.47 -6.18 -8.00
N PHE A 167 -1.79 -7.47 -8.00
CA PHE A 167 -1.34 -8.39 -9.03
C PHE A 167 -2.28 -8.32 -10.24
N PRO A 168 -1.73 -8.23 -11.47
CA PRO A 168 -2.53 -8.18 -12.70
C PRO A 168 -3.58 -9.30 -12.76
N TYR A 169 -4.76 -9.00 -13.29
CA TYR A 169 -5.93 -9.88 -13.43
C TYR A 169 -6.65 -10.24 -12.12
N ILE A 170 -6.00 -10.23 -10.97
CA ILE A 170 -6.63 -10.52 -9.67
C ILE A 170 -7.21 -9.25 -9.08
N LEU A 171 -6.40 -8.19 -8.98
CA LEU A 171 -6.83 -6.88 -8.48
C LEU A 171 -6.74 -5.83 -9.58
N PRO A 172 -7.70 -4.88 -9.65
CA PRO A 172 -7.61 -3.76 -10.57
C PRO A 172 -6.48 -2.83 -10.16
N LEU A 173 -5.85 -2.19 -11.16
CA LEU A 173 -4.84 -1.16 -10.95
C LEU A 173 -5.34 -0.05 -10.03
N VAL A 174 -4.44 0.54 -9.29
CA VAL A 174 -4.75 1.71 -8.47
C VAL A 174 -4.40 2.96 -9.26
N HIS A 175 -5.36 3.85 -9.36
CA HIS A 175 -5.23 5.13 -10.03
C HIS A 175 -4.99 6.22 -8.99
N LEU A 176 -3.90 6.97 -9.14
CA LEU A 176 -3.61 8.11 -8.28
C LEU A 176 -4.27 9.38 -8.85
N PRO A 177 -4.73 10.30 -7.99
CA PRO A 177 -5.36 11.55 -8.41
C PRO A 177 -4.31 12.57 -8.87
N THR A 178 -3.58 12.24 -9.92
CA THR A 178 -2.52 13.07 -10.50
C THR A 178 -2.81 13.44 -11.95
N GLU A 179 -2.20 14.51 -12.45
CA GLU A 179 -2.23 14.91 -13.87
C GLU A 179 -0.80 15.00 -14.41
N PRO A 180 -0.40 14.12 -15.35
CA PRO A 180 -1.18 13.00 -15.90
C PRO A 180 -1.51 11.94 -14.86
N GLU A 181 -2.56 11.16 -15.11
CA GLU A 181 -2.98 10.07 -14.22
C GLU A 181 -1.88 9.01 -14.12
N ILE A 182 -1.48 8.71 -12.90
CA ILE A 182 -0.49 7.67 -12.60
C ILE A 182 -1.23 6.42 -12.18
N GLN A 183 -0.85 5.30 -12.79
CA GLN A 183 -1.35 3.98 -12.45
C GLN A 183 -0.26 3.17 -11.76
N VAL A 184 -0.61 2.51 -10.67
CA VAL A 184 0.35 1.72 -9.89
C VAL A 184 -0.11 0.28 -9.74
N MET A 185 0.88 -0.61 -9.65
CA MET A 185 0.71 -2.03 -9.44
C MET A 185 1.75 -2.59 -8.48
N ASP A 186 1.75 -3.91 -8.30
CA ASP A 186 2.60 -4.65 -7.38
C ASP A 186 4.08 -4.20 -7.41
N ALA A 187 4.64 -4.07 -6.22
CA ALA A 187 6.07 -3.84 -6.02
C ALA A 187 6.95 -4.97 -6.59
N GLY A 188 6.43 -6.20 -6.62
CA GLY A 188 7.14 -7.39 -7.10
C GLY A 188 7.51 -7.35 -8.58
N VAL A 189 6.91 -6.47 -9.37
CA VAL A 189 7.26 -6.30 -10.78
C VAL A 189 8.67 -5.75 -10.94
N ARG A 190 9.10 -4.86 -10.06
CA ARG A 190 10.42 -4.21 -10.15
C ARG A 190 11.39 -4.61 -9.04
N ASP A 191 10.89 -4.82 -7.83
CA ASP A 191 11.72 -5.17 -6.66
C ASP A 191 10.99 -6.16 -5.75
N ASN A 192 10.90 -7.41 -6.20
CA ASN A 192 10.10 -8.46 -5.54
C ASN A 192 10.48 -8.71 -4.07
N TYR A 193 11.74 -8.52 -3.72
CA TYR A 193 12.25 -8.76 -2.37
C TYR A 193 12.62 -7.48 -1.60
N GLY A 194 12.49 -6.31 -2.20
CA GLY A 194 12.91 -5.04 -1.59
C GLY A 194 14.43 -4.90 -1.45
N ILE A 195 15.21 -5.76 -2.12
CA ILE A 195 16.70 -5.78 -1.99
C ILE A 195 17.33 -4.54 -2.62
N GLN A 196 16.70 -3.98 -3.64
CA GLN A 196 17.22 -2.78 -4.30
C GLN A 196 16.94 -1.50 -3.50
N THR A 197 15.98 -1.56 -2.59
CA THR A 197 15.54 -0.42 -1.78
C THR A 197 16.15 -0.42 -0.37
N SER A 198 16.68 -1.56 0.07
CA SER A 198 17.27 -1.74 1.42
C SER A 198 18.75 -1.33 1.51
#